data_962ab406f150e60b2e2e91d0e6963a24
#
_entry.id   962ab406f150e60b2e2e91d0e6963a24
#
_cell.length_a   1.000
_cell.length_b   1.000
_cell.length_c   1.000
_cell.angle_alpha   90.00
_cell.angle_beta   90.00
_cell.angle_gamma   90.00
#
_symmetry.space_group_name_H-M   'P 1'
#
loop_
_entity.id
_entity.type
_entity.pdbx_description
1 polymer ?
#
loop_
_entity_poly.entity_id
_entity_poly.type
_entity_poly.pdbx_seq_one_letter_code
_entity_poly.pdbx_strand_id
1 'polypeptide(L)'
;MNSHVDERVPVLVVGGSLVGLSASLFLGRLGVGHLLVEKHASTSTHPRGRGNNLRTMELFRTAGVESAVREAASVLAGNHGILQAESLTGMDHHWLFREIDPGGAMSRFSPTGWCLCSQNDLEPVLLRTAQELGGELRFSTELISFEQDAEGVTAVVEHRESGRTSVVRADYLIAADGPRSSVRRRLGIGQTGRGELFHNVSITFRAKRLADVVGDRRFIACYLTNPAADGALLPVDNVEQWVFHAPWHPETGETLEDFTDERCAEHIRMATGVRDMEVEITGKAPWHAAERVAERYRDGRIFLAGDSAHEMSPTGAFGSNTGIQDAHNLVWKLAAVLAGWAGPGLLDTYGAERQPVAVATSARAAARSAEHSHPGYSAPPTTGRQSDVLAVAMGYRYASDAIHGADPATPVVPDRFTATGEPGSRAPHLWVDRDGTRMSTLDLYERTCVLLTGPEGAAWHGAALRVADRLDIPLAAYRLGPDPTHDLTPDPGTDWTELHGTTPQGAVLVRPDGFVAWRARGAEREPERVLTDVLQSVLCR
;
A
#
# COMPACT_ATOMS: atom_id res chain seq x y z
N MET A 1 38.19 6.64 7.74
CA MET A 1 38.07 6.97 9.18
C MET A 1 37.25 5.87 9.83
N ASN A 2 37.81 5.14 10.82
CA ASN A 2 37.00 4.19 11.60
C ASN A 2 36.06 5.03 12.50
N SER A 3 34.89 5.39 11.98
CA SER A 3 33.85 5.99 12.81
C SER A 3 33.37 4.93 13.80
N HIS A 4 33.40 5.24 15.07
CA HIS A 4 32.87 4.36 16.11
C HIS A 4 31.40 4.11 15.80
N VAL A 5 31.01 2.85 15.66
CA VAL A 5 29.60 2.45 15.49
C VAL A 5 28.96 2.43 16.87
N ASP A 6 27.96 3.26 17.10
CA ASP A 6 27.26 3.35 18.39
C ASP A 6 26.23 2.24 18.56
N GLU A 7 25.64 1.79 17.41
CA GLU A 7 24.53 0.84 17.41
C GLU A 7 24.53 -0.02 16.14
N ARG A 8 24.05 -1.28 16.27
CA ARG A 8 23.85 -2.21 15.14
C ARG A 8 22.42 -2.72 15.11
N VAL A 9 21.79 -2.68 13.93
CA VAL A 9 20.44 -3.20 13.69
C VAL A 9 20.39 -3.97 12.39
N PRO A 10 19.55 -5.01 12.24
CA PRO A 10 19.36 -5.68 10.96
C PRO A 10 18.82 -4.73 9.88
N VAL A 11 17.83 -3.88 10.21
CA VAL A 11 17.19 -2.98 9.26
C VAL A 11 17.07 -1.57 9.84
N LEU A 12 17.53 -0.57 9.08
CA LEU A 12 17.25 0.85 9.35
C LEU A 12 16.13 1.32 8.41
N VAL A 13 15.05 1.85 8.97
CA VAL A 13 13.94 2.47 8.22
C VAL A 13 14.06 3.99 8.34
N VAL A 14 14.06 4.69 7.21
CA VAL A 14 14.14 6.16 7.16
C VAL A 14 12.82 6.74 6.69
N GLY A 15 12.14 7.46 7.59
CA GLY A 15 10.81 8.04 7.38
C GLY A 15 9.73 7.32 8.19
N GLY A 16 8.98 8.07 9.00
CA GLY A 16 7.99 7.59 9.97
C GLY A 16 6.53 7.90 9.59
N SER A 17 6.22 7.96 8.29
CA SER A 17 4.85 8.05 7.78
C SER A 17 4.30 6.67 7.42
N LEU A 18 3.14 6.60 6.74
CA LEU A 18 2.39 5.36 6.45
C LEU A 18 3.27 4.20 5.98
N VAL A 19 4.20 4.45 5.06
CA VAL A 19 5.03 3.40 4.46
C VAL A 19 6.09 2.90 5.42
N GLY A 20 6.80 3.81 6.08
CA GLY A 20 7.84 3.43 7.07
C GLY A 20 7.23 2.76 8.30
N LEU A 21 6.10 3.28 8.81
CA LEU A 21 5.37 2.64 9.92
C LEU A 21 4.83 1.26 9.52
N SER A 22 4.36 1.09 8.29
CA SER A 22 3.95 -0.23 7.78
C SER A 22 5.14 -1.18 7.63
N ALA A 23 6.29 -0.70 7.15
CA ALA A 23 7.52 -1.50 7.12
C ALA A 23 7.93 -1.93 8.55
N SER A 24 7.88 -1.01 9.52
CA SER A 24 8.16 -1.30 10.93
C SER A 24 7.18 -2.32 11.52
N LEU A 25 5.88 -2.18 11.25
CA LEU A 25 4.86 -3.15 11.64
C LEU A 25 5.18 -4.55 11.08
N PHE A 26 5.43 -4.67 9.78
CA PHE A 26 5.69 -5.95 9.14
C PHE A 26 7.02 -6.58 9.58
N LEU A 27 8.08 -5.76 9.80
CA LEU A 27 9.35 -6.24 10.38
C LEU A 27 9.13 -6.82 11.78
N GLY A 28 8.40 -6.11 12.64
CA GLY A 28 8.05 -6.59 13.98
C GLY A 28 7.23 -7.87 13.95
N ARG A 29 6.25 -7.99 13.03
CA ARG A 29 5.46 -9.21 12.82
C ARG A 29 6.33 -10.43 12.45
N LEU A 30 7.39 -10.21 11.70
CA LEU A 30 8.34 -11.25 11.30
C LEU A 30 9.51 -11.44 12.29
N GLY A 31 9.52 -10.70 13.40
CA GLY A 31 10.56 -10.79 14.42
C GLY A 31 11.91 -10.22 13.98
N VAL A 32 11.95 -9.32 13.00
CA VAL A 32 13.16 -8.67 12.52
C VAL A 32 13.44 -7.41 13.34
N GLY A 33 14.58 -7.37 14.04
CA GLY A 33 15.03 -6.18 14.76
C GLY A 33 15.26 -5.00 13.80
N HIS A 34 14.76 -3.81 14.18
CA HIS A 34 14.89 -2.63 13.32
C HIS A 34 14.84 -1.33 14.12
N LEU A 35 15.44 -0.30 13.53
CA LEU A 35 15.33 1.09 13.97
C LEU A 35 14.62 1.89 12.90
N LEU A 36 13.59 2.66 13.29
CA LEU A 36 12.98 3.66 12.43
C LEU A 36 13.37 5.06 12.92
N VAL A 37 13.81 5.92 11.99
CA VAL A 37 14.09 7.34 12.27
C VAL A 37 13.16 8.23 11.46
N GLU A 38 12.57 9.24 12.14
CA GLU A 38 11.68 10.24 11.57
C GLU A 38 12.09 11.64 12.01
N LYS A 39 12.32 12.53 11.06
CA LYS A 39 12.78 13.90 11.32
C LYS A 39 11.75 14.81 11.99
N HIS A 40 10.46 14.53 11.86
CA HIS A 40 9.40 15.27 12.55
C HIS A 40 9.22 14.75 13.98
N ALA A 41 8.65 15.58 14.84
CA ALA A 41 8.46 15.24 16.26
C ALA A 41 7.31 14.25 16.51
N SER A 42 6.42 14.08 15.57
CA SER A 42 5.25 13.21 15.69
C SER A 42 4.79 12.70 14.32
N THR A 43 3.79 11.81 14.34
CA THR A 43 3.02 11.41 13.15
C THR A 43 2.30 12.61 12.52
N SER A 44 1.83 12.46 11.29
CA SER A 44 1.12 13.52 10.55
C SER A 44 -0.15 13.95 11.29
N THR A 45 -0.30 15.26 11.49
CA THR A 45 -1.55 15.86 12.00
C THR A 45 -2.49 16.31 10.88
N HIS A 46 -2.00 16.36 9.64
CA HIS A 46 -2.78 16.78 8.49
C HIS A 46 -3.56 15.59 7.92
N PRO A 47 -4.90 15.67 7.76
CA PRO A 47 -5.72 14.57 7.25
C PRO A 47 -5.50 14.37 5.74
N ARG A 48 -4.54 13.52 5.40
CA ARG A 48 -4.23 13.08 4.04
C ARG A 48 -4.66 11.63 3.85
N GLY A 49 -4.54 11.10 2.62
CA GLY A 49 -4.61 9.68 2.31
C GLY A 49 -5.72 8.93 3.03
N ARG A 50 -6.98 9.00 2.55
CA ARG A 50 -8.15 8.53 3.31
C ARG A 50 -8.64 7.15 2.95
N GLY A 51 -8.28 6.66 1.77
CA GLY A 51 -8.80 5.38 1.26
C GLY A 51 -7.79 4.26 1.42
N ASN A 52 -8.10 3.26 2.23
CA ASN A 52 -7.35 2.01 2.30
C ASN A 52 -8.11 0.95 1.51
N ASN A 53 -7.50 0.45 0.41
CA ASN A 53 -8.14 -0.49 -0.48
C ASN A 53 -8.15 -1.92 0.09
N LEU A 54 -8.88 -2.83 -0.58
CA LEU A 54 -9.01 -4.21 -0.11
C LEU A 54 -7.66 -4.86 0.14
N ARG A 55 -6.69 -4.70 -0.78
CA ARG A 55 -5.38 -5.34 -0.62
C ARG A 55 -4.64 -4.84 0.61
N THR A 56 -4.63 -3.55 0.86
CA THR A 56 -4.04 -2.97 2.08
C THR A 56 -4.75 -3.47 3.33
N MET A 57 -6.08 -3.56 3.31
CA MET A 57 -6.85 -4.08 4.45
C MET A 57 -6.61 -5.57 4.68
N GLU A 58 -6.37 -6.38 3.65
CA GLU A 58 -5.91 -7.77 3.79
C GLU A 58 -4.57 -7.86 4.54
N LEU A 59 -3.62 -6.98 4.18
CA LEU A 59 -2.33 -6.92 4.87
C LEU A 59 -2.49 -6.51 6.33
N PHE A 60 -3.34 -5.53 6.62
CA PHE A 60 -3.64 -5.11 7.98
C PHE A 60 -4.41 -6.19 8.77
N ARG A 61 -5.28 -6.96 8.11
CA ARG A 61 -5.94 -8.12 8.70
C ARG A 61 -4.91 -9.18 9.11
N THR A 62 -4.04 -9.57 8.19
CA THR A 62 -2.99 -10.56 8.45
C THR A 62 -2.03 -10.08 9.53
N ALA A 63 -1.69 -8.78 9.54
CA ALA A 63 -0.88 -8.16 10.59
C ALA A 63 -1.60 -8.00 11.95
N GLY A 64 -2.90 -8.29 12.03
CA GLY A 64 -3.70 -8.23 13.26
C GLY A 64 -4.14 -6.83 13.67
N VAL A 65 -4.04 -5.82 12.78
CA VAL A 65 -4.39 -4.41 13.09
C VAL A 65 -5.71 -3.95 12.46
N GLU A 66 -6.38 -4.78 11.66
CA GLU A 66 -7.62 -4.39 10.94
C GLU A 66 -8.68 -3.78 11.86
N SER A 67 -8.96 -4.41 13.01
CA SER A 67 -9.99 -3.94 13.94
C SER A 67 -9.68 -2.55 14.49
N ALA A 68 -8.42 -2.30 14.89
CA ALA A 68 -7.99 -1.00 15.40
C ALA A 68 -8.03 0.09 14.31
N VAL A 69 -7.70 -0.26 13.05
CA VAL A 69 -7.80 0.65 11.91
C VAL A 69 -9.25 1.01 11.61
N ARG A 70 -10.18 0.05 11.67
CA ARG A 70 -11.61 0.29 11.48
C ARG A 70 -12.23 1.10 12.60
N GLU A 71 -11.79 0.92 13.83
CA GLU A 71 -12.20 1.74 14.97
C GLU A 71 -11.76 3.20 14.78
N ALA A 72 -10.49 3.43 14.41
CA ALA A 72 -9.96 4.76 14.11
C ALA A 72 -10.66 5.43 12.92
N ALA A 73 -11.18 4.64 11.98
CA ALA A 73 -11.89 5.09 10.78
C ALA A 73 -13.38 5.41 11.01
N SER A 74 -13.93 5.19 12.21
CA SER A 74 -15.39 5.20 12.48
C SER A 74 -16.11 6.47 12.02
N VAL A 75 -15.47 7.63 12.11
CA VAL A 75 -16.03 8.94 11.73
C VAL A 75 -16.34 9.03 10.22
N LEU A 76 -15.49 8.48 9.37
CA LEU A 76 -15.63 8.52 7.91
C LEU A 76 -16.21 7.22 7.33
N ALA A 77 -16.57 6.24 8.15
CA ALA A 77 -16.99 4.91 7.70
C ALA A 77 -18.15 4.93 6.69
N GLY A 78 -19.04 5.92 6.76
CA GLY A 78 -20.17 6.09 5.83
C GLY A 78 -19.91 7.01 4.64
N ASN A 79 -18.72 7.61 4.50
CA ASN A 79 -18.44 8.66 3.52
C ASN A 79 -17.94 8.10 2.16
N HIS A 80 -18.58 7.08 1.63
CA HIS A 80 -18.11 6.34 0.47
C HIS A 80 -18.17 7.10 -0.86
N GLY A 81 -19.04 8.12 -0.99
CA GLY A 81 -19.37 8.74 -2.27
C GLY A 81 -18.32 9.75 -2.76
N ILE A 82 -18.30 9.98 -4.06
CA ILE A 82 -17.72 11.18 -4.68
C ILE A 82 -18.83 11.97 -5.35
N LEU A 83 -18.99 13.22 -4.90
CA LEU A 83 -19.97 14.17 -5.40
C LEU A 83 -19.27 15.18 -6.31
N GLN A 84 -19.97 15.64 -7.35
CA GLN A 84 -19.59 16.78 -8.18
C GLN A 84 -20.76 17.75 -8.25
N ALA A 85 -20.48 19.04 -8.09
CA ALA A 85 -21.47 20.10 -8.15
C ALA A 85 -20.82 21.44 -8.53
N GLU A 86 -21.57 22.37 -9.10
CA GLU A 86 -21.07 23.74 -9.27
C GLU A 86 -20.86 24.41 -7.89
N SER A 87 -21.82 24.23 -6.97
CA SER A 87 -21.71 24.60 -5.56
C SER A 87 -22.53 23.65 -4.68
N LEU A 88 -22.27 23.61 -3.36
CA LEU A 88 -23.03 22.75 -2.44
C LEU A 88 -24.50 23.16 -2.28
N THR A 89 -24.82 24.44 -2.47
CA THR A 89 -26.18 24.99 -2.39
C THR A 89 -26.90 24.98 -3.73
N GLY A 90 -26.20 24.64 -4.84
CA GLY A 90 -26.77 24.52 -6.18
C GLY A 90 -27.76 23.36 -6.30
N MET A 91 -28.54 23.35 -7.37
CA MET A 91 -29.54 22.31 -7.64
C MET A 91 -28.96 21.10 -8.36
N ASP A 92 -27.86 21.27 -9.08
CA ASP A 92 -27.26 20.23 -9.92
C ASP A 92 -26.14 19.52 -9.15
N HIS A 93 -26.49 18.38 -8.60
CA HIS A 93 -25.55 17.49 -7.91
C HIS A 93 -25.39 16.20 -8.70
N HIS A 94 -24.17 15.91 -9.13
CA HIS A 94 -23.83 14.68 -9.86
C HIS A 94 -22.96 13.76 -8.98
N TRP A 95 -23.45 12.55 -8.70
CA TRP A 95 -22.65 11.53 -8.03
C TRP A 95 -21.83 10.78 -9.07
N LEU A 96 -20.50 10.88 -8.98
CA LEU A 96 -19.62 10.00 -9.76
C LEU A 96 -19.78 8.55 -9.31
N PHE A 97 -19.95 8.34 -8.01
CA PHE A 97 -20.48 7.12 -7.39
C PHE A 97 -20.92 7.43 -5.96
N ARG A 98 -21.83 6.62 -5.41
CA ARG A 98 -22.35 6.77 -4.04
C ARG A 98 -21.71 5.81 -3.06
N GLU A 99 -21.32 4.63 -3.53
CA GLU A 99 -20.76 3.54 -2.74
C GLU A 99 -19.54 2.95 -3.45
N ILE A 100 -18.48 2.64 -2.68
CA ILE A 100 -17.27 2.03 -3.21
C ILE A 100 -17.53 0.55 -3.57
N ASP A 101 -18.36 -0.13 -2.79
CA ASP A 101 -18.73 -1.54 -2.97
C ASP A 101 -20.26 -1.73 -2.92
N PRO A 102 -20.98 -1.37 -3.99
CA PRO A 102 -22.43 -1.48 -4.01
C PRO A 102 -22.87 -2.94 -3.80
N GLY A 103 -23.69 -3.15 -2.75
CA GLY A 103 -24.24 -4.46 -2.43
C GLY A 103 -23.21 -5.46 -1.90
N GLY A 104 -22.00 -5.05 -1.52
CA GLY A 104 -20.98 -5.93 -0.94
C GLY A 104 -20.40 -6.95 -1.91
N ALA A 105 -20.43 -6.67 -3.23
CA ALA A 105 -20.01 -7.61 -4.26
C ALA A 105 -18.53 -8.00 -4.20
N MET A 106 -17.70 -7.19 -3.52
CA MET A 106 -16.25 -7.45 -3.36
C MET A 106 -15.96 -8.53 -2.31
N SER A 107 -16.92 -8.87 -1.42
CA SER A 107 -16.77 -9.89 -0.37
C SER A 107 -16.43 -11.29 -0.91
N ARG A 108 -16.80 -11.58 -2.18
CA ARG A 108 -16.41 -12.82 -2.86
C ARG A 108 -14.91 -12.90 -3.21
N PHE A 109 -14.20 -11.78 -3.15
CA PHE A 109 -12.79 -11.71 -3.52
C PHE A 109 -11.86 -11.49 -2.34
N SER A 110 -12.41 -11.01 -1.21
CA SER A 110 -11.61 -10.62 -0.05
C SER A 110 -12.38 -10.85 1.25
N PRO A 111 -11.72 -11.28 2.34
CA PRO A 111 -12.35 -11.41 3.66
C PRO A 111 -12.62 -10.06 4.32
N THR A 112 -12.19 -8.97 3.69
CA THR A 112 -12.30 -7.61 4.20
C THR A 112 -12.76 -6.65 3.11
N GLY A 113 -13.18 -5.44 3.48
CA GLY A 113 -13.62 -4.39 2.56
C GLY A 113 -12.75 -3.14 2.66
N TRP A 114 -13.03 -2.14 1.83
CA TRP A 114 -12.43 -0.82 1.92
C TRP A 114 -12.58 -0.23 3.33
N CYS A 115 -11.60 0.60 3.70
CA CYS A 115 -11.64 1.34 4.96
C CYS A 115 -11.22 2.80 4.72
N LEU A 116 -12.10 3.73 5.09
CA LEU A 116 -11.86 5.16 4.97
C LEU A 116 -11.24 5.69 6.27
N CYS A 117 -9.96 5.42 6.47
CA CYS A 117 -9.17 5.90 7.59
C CYS A 117 -8.19 6.97 7.12
N SER A 118 -8.31 8.17 7.64
CA SER A 118 -7.39 9.26 7.33
C SER A 118 -5.98 8.96 7.86
N GLN A 119 -4.97 9.50 7.20
CA GLN A 119 -3.57 9.28 7.57
C GLN A 119 -3.27 9.66 9.03
N ASN A 120 -3.80 10.78 9.51
CA ASN A 120 -3.63 11.24 10.89
C ASN A 120 -4.26 10.29 11.94
N ASP A 121 -5.23 9.46 11.54
CA ASP A 121 -5.88 8.48 12.41
C ASP A 121 -5.22 7.09 12.28
N LEU A 122 -4.72 6.77 11.08
CA LEU A 122 -4.07 5.49 10.78
C LEU A 122 -2.64 5.40 11.34
N GLU A 123 -1.83 6.46 11.18
CA GLU A 123 -0.43 6.45 11.63
C GLU A 123 -0.25 6.18 13.13
N PRO A 124 -1.07 6.74 14.05
CA PRO A 124 -0.99 6.40 15.48
C PRO A 124 -1.28 4.91 15.78
N VAL A 125 -2.17 4.27 15.01
CA VAL A 125 -2.44 2.83 15.15
C VAL A 125 -1.22 2.02 14.74
N LEU A 126 -0.63 2.33 13.59
CA LEU A 126 0.56 1.64 13.08
C LEU A 126 1.76 1.86 14.01
N LEU A 127 1.98 3.10 14.48
CA LEU A 127 3.06 3.46 15.41
C LEU A 127 2.97 2.63 16.71
N ARG A 128 1.83 2.65 17.37
CA ARG A 128 1.62 1.91 18.62
C ARG A 128 1.88 0.42 18.43
N THR A 129 1.30 -0.17 17.38
CA THR A 129 1.48 -1.62 17.15
C THR A 129 2.92 -1.97 16.77
N ALA A 130 3.61 -1.14 15.98
CA ALA A 130 5.02 -1.35 15.67
C ALA A 130 5.90 -1.33 16.94
N GLN A 131 5.62 -0.42 17.88
CA GLN A 131 6.30 -0.37 19.18
C GLN A 131 5.99 -1.59 20.05
N GLU A 132 4.73 -2.02 20.11
CA GLU A 132 4.31 -3.23 20.85
C GLU A 132 4.97 -4.50 20.32
N LEU A 133 5.31 -4.53 19.03
CA LEU A 133 6.05 -5.62 18.37
C LEU A 133 7.59 -5.49 18.51
N GLY A 134 8.08 -4.54 19.29
CA GLY A 134 9.49 -4.38 19.61
C GLY A 134 10.28 -3.52 18.61
N GLY A 135 9.61 -2.78 17.73
CA GLY A 135 10.24 -1.78 16.88
C GLY A 135 10.82 -0.62 17.72
N GLU A 136 12.05 -0.21 17.44
CA GLU A 136 12.60 1.03 17.97
C GLU A 136 12.30 2.18 17.00
N LEU A 137 11.51 3.18 17.44
CA LEU A 137 11.09 4.30 16.61
C LEU A 137 11.52 5.62 17.25
N ARG A 138 12.40 6.37 16.55
CA ARG A 138 12.96 7.64 17.01
C ARG A 138 12.44 8.79 16.15
N PHE A 139 11.51 9.54 16.71
CA PHE A 139 11.04 10.80 16.14
C PHE A 139 12.04 11.93 16.45
N SER A 140 11.88 13.11 15.84
CA SER A 140 12.85 14.22 15.87
C SER A 140 14.27 13.77 15.48
N THR A 141 14.42 12.71 14.69
CA THR A 141 15.70 12.11 14.32
C THR A 141 15.83 12.03 12.80
N GLU A 142 16.83 12.73 12.25
CA GLU A 142 17.04 12.87 10.82
C GLU A 142 18.27 12.07 10.35
N LEU A 143 18.16 11.40 9.20
CA LEU A 143 19.29 10.81 8.49
C LEU A 143 20.14 11.90 7.85
N ILE A 144 21.37 12.11 8.35
CA ILE A 144 22.28 13.12 7.85
C ILE A 144 23.12 12.61 6.70
N SER A 145 23.68 11.40 6.84
CA SER A 145 24.51 10.78 5.81
C SER A 145 24.47 9.26 5.91
N PHE A 146 24.87 8.62 4.83
CA PHE A 146 25.07 7.17 4.81
C PHE A 146 26.15 6.80 3.80
N GLU A 147 26.76 5.65 4.04
CA GLU A 147 27.67 4.93 3.14
C GLU A 147 27.32 3.45 3.20
N GLN A 148 27.59 2.71 2.12
CA GLN A 148 27.38 1.26 2.10
C GLN A 148 28.63 0.54 1.62
N ASP A 149 28.80 -0.69 2.11
CA ASP A 149 29.81 -1.64 1.67
C ASP A 149 29.21 -3.03 1.44
N ALA A 150 30.05 -4.05 1.22
CA ALA A 150 29.57 -5.42 0.97
C ALA A 150 28.80 -6.01 2.18
N GLU A 151 29.02 -5.50 3.41
CA GLU A 151 28.49 -6.07 4.64
C GLU A 151 27.29 -5.30 5.20
N GLY A 152 27.11 -4.01 4.83
CA GLY A 152 25.99 -3.23 5.38
C GLY A 152 25.99 -1.76 4.97
N VAL A 153 25.16 -1.00 5.67
CA VAL A 153 25.01 0.46 5.55
C VAL A 153 25.42 1.11 6.86
N THR A 154 26.32 2.09 6.81
CA THR A 154 26.67 2.94 7.95
C THR A 154 25.95 4.28 7.79
N ALA A 155 25.06 4.61 8.70
CA ALA A 155 24.26 5.81 8.68
C ALA A 155 24.60 6.72 9.85
N VAL A 156 24.67 8.03 9.61
CA VAL A 156 24.76 9.06 10.65
C VAL A 156 23.37 9.66 10.81
N VAL A 157 22.83 9.57 12.01
CA VAL A 157 21.53 10.16 12.36
C VAL A 157 21.71 11.25 13.41
N GLU A 158 20.87 12.29 13.37
CA GLU A 158 20.94 13.43 14.29
C GLU A 158 19.56 13.65 14.94
N HIS A 159 19.57 13.75 16.27
CA HIS A 159 18.39 14.19 17.00
C HIS A 159 18.26 15.72 16.88
N ARG A 160 17.26 16.19 16.16
CA ARG A 160 17.12 17.59 15.70
C ARG A 160 17.06 18.63 16.81
N GLU A 161 16.50 18.29 17.96
CA GLU A 161 16.35 19.24 19.08
C GLU A 161 17.66 19.39 19.88
N SER A 162 18.41 18.30 20.04
CA SER A 162 19.64 18.30 20.83
C SER A 162 20.90 18.44 19.99
N GLY A 163 20.84 18.25 18.68
CA GLY A 163 21.99 18.20 17.78
C GLY A 163 22.91 16.98 18.01
N ARG A 164 22.47 16.02 18.83
CA ARG A 164 23.28 14.82 19.12
C ARG A 164 23.25 13.87 17.93
N THR A 165 24.43 13.54 17.44
CA THR A 165 24.60 12.55 16.35
C THR A 165 24.88 11.16 16.89
N SER A 166 24.48 10.14 16.15
CA SER A 166 24.78 8.72 16.40
C SER A 166 25.12 8.03 15.08
N VAL A 167 26.00 7.03 15.15
CA VAL A 167 26.39 6.21 14.00
C VAL A 167 25.70 4.85 14.11
N VAL A 168 24.80 4.56 13.19
CA VAL A 168 24.03 3.30 13.11
C VAL A 168 24.60 2.44 11.99
N ARG A 169 24.92 1.19 12.29
CA ARG A 169 25.27 0.16 11.30
C ARG A 169 24.09 -0.75 11.09
N ALA A 170 23.61 -0.87 9.86
CA ALA A 170 22.50 -1.74 9.48
C ALA A 170 22.91 -2.72 8.38
N ASP A 171 22.32 -3.92 8.35
CA ASP A 171 22.52 -4.84 7.24
C ASP A 171 21.83 -4.32 5.98
N TYR A 172 20.64 -3.70 6.15
CA TYR A 172 19.87 -3.09 5.08
C TYR A 172 19.22 -1.77 5.51
N LEU A 173 18.94 -0.88 4.53
CA LEU A 173 18.21 0.38 4.73
C LEU A 173 16.97 0.42 3.84
N ILE A 174 15.81 0.75 4.42
CA ILE A 174 14.56 1.05 3.71
C ILE A 174 14.36 2.57 3.75
N ALA A 175 14.40 3.21 2.59
CA ALA A 175 14.09 4.62 2.44
C ALA A 175 12.60 4.82 2.13
N ALA A 176 11.86 5.31 3.12
CA ALA A 176 10.48 5.74 3.05
C ALA A 176 10.37 7.26 3.34
N ASP A 177 11.40 8.03 2.92
CA ASP A 177 11.63 9.44 3.24
C ASP A 177 10.89 10.42 2.30
N GLY A 178 9.86 9.90 1.57
CA GLY A 178 8.89 10.68 0.83
C GLY A 178 9.37 11.20 -0.53
N PRO A 179 8.56 12.03 -1.22
CA PRO A 179 8.79 12.39 -2.63
C PRO A 179 10.08 13.16 -2.85
N ARG A 180 10.52 13.95 -1.85
CA ARG A 180 11.79 14.67 -1.86
C ARG A 180 12.94 13.85 -1.25
N SER A 181 12.92 12.53 -1.41
CA SER A 181 13.87 11.57 -0.84
C SER A 181 15.32 12.04 -0.96
N SER A 182 15.97 12.22 0.18
CA SER A 182 17.40 12.52 0.25
C SER A 182 18.24 11.29 -0.07
N VAL A 183 17.73 10.10 0.27
CA VAL A 183 18.37 8.82 -0.02
C VAL A 183 18.41 8.58 -1.53
N ARG A 184 17.26 8.67 -2.23
CA ARG A 184 17.19 8.50 -3.69
C ARG A 184 18.18 9.43 -4.41
N ARG A 185 18.17 10.72 -4.02
CA ARG A 185 19.06 11.72 -4.66
C ARG A 185 20.55 11.43 -4.42
N ARG A 186 20.93 11.00 -3.22
CA ARG A 186 22.33 10.63 -2.91
C ARG A 186 22.80 9.41 -3.68
N LEU A 187 21.91 8.45 -3.93
CA LEU A 187 22.19 7.28 -4.77
C LEU A 187 22.23 7.60 -6.26
N GLY A 188 21.95 8.84 -6.66
CA GLY A 188 21.90 9.23 -8.06
C GLY A 188 20.80 8.51 -8.84
N ILE A 189 19.70 8.13 -8.17
CA ILE A 189 18.58 7.44 -8.83
C ILE A 189 17.65 8.48 -9.43
N GLY A 190 17.56 8.48 -10.76
CA GLY A 190 16.62 9.29 -11.52
C GLY A 190 15.17 8.82 -11.40
N GLN A 191 14.27 9.62 -11.95
CA GLN A 191 12.83 9.32 -12.02
C GLN A 191 12.33 9.51 -13.45
N THR A 192 11.42 8.65 -13.89
CA THR A 192 10.71 8.73 -15.16
C THR A 192 9.24 9.06 -14.93
N GLY A 193 8.50 9.49 -15.96
CA GLY A 193 7.09 9.83 -15.90
C GLY A 193 6.82 11.23 -16.46
N ARG A 194 5.56 11.70 -16.35
CA ARG A 194 5.15 13.01 -16.87
C ARG A 194 5.60 14.20 -16.01
N GLY A 195 6.11 13.93 -14.79
CA GLY A 195 6.48 14.99 -13.84
C GLY A 195 5.29 15.51 -13.06
N GLU A 196 5.31 16.78 -12.71
CA GLU A 196 4.21 17.45 -12.01
C GLU A 196 3.01 17.60 -12.93
N LEU A 197 1.82 17.32 -12.38
CA LEU A 197 0.55 17.34 -13.12
C LEU A 197 -0.26 18.59 -12.80
N PHE A 198 -0.39 18.92 -11.52
CA PHE A 198 -1.10 20.11 -11.03
C PHE A 198 -0.72 20.39 -9.57
N HIS A 199 -0.95 21.63 -9.14
CA HIS A 199 -0.67 22.09 -7.79
C HIS A 199 -1.95 22.51 -7.06
N ASN A 200 -1.95 22.37 -5.73
CA ASN A 200 -3.03 22.80 -4.86
C ASN A 200 -2.48 23.31 -3.53
N VAL A 201 -3.25 24.16 -2.88
CA VAL A 201 -3.10 24.44 -1.46
C VAL A 201 -4.18 23.67 -0.71
N SER A 202 -3.76 22.80 0.20
CA SER A 202 -4.65 22.10 1.12
C SER A 202 -4.93 23.01 2.31
N ILE A 203 -6.17 23.44 2.46
CA ILE A 203 -6.64 24.37 3.47
C ILE A 203 -7.45 23.57 4.48
N THR A 204 -6.98 23.46 5.72
CA THR A 204 -7.78 22.93 6.83
C THR A 204 -8.54 24.09 7.48
N PHE A 205 -9.82 23.87 7.80
CA PHE A 205 -10.67 24.93 8.36
C PHE A 205 -11.80 24.37 9.21
N ARG A 206 -12.39 25.25 10.03
CA ARG A 206 -13.61 24.97 10.78
C ARG A 206 -14.77 25.78 10.22
N ALA A 207 -15.92 25.11 10.07
CA ALA A 207 -17.17 25.73 9.63
C ALA A 207 -18.37 24.86 10.04
N LYS A 208 -18.99 25.16 11.19
CA LYS A 208 -20.13 24.37 11.74
C LYS A 208 -21.32 24.30 10.81
N ARG A 209 -21.69 25.47 10.23
CA ARG A 209 -22.83 25.56 9.31
C ARG A 209 -22.70 24.66 8.07
N LEU A 210 -21.48 24.28 7.72
CA LEU A 210 -21.25 23.44 6.54
C LEU A 210 -21.84 22.03 6.70
N ALA A 211 -21.87 21.49 7.91
CA ALA A 211 -22.52 20.22 8.19
C ALA A 211 -24.03 20.24 7.86
N ASP A 212 -24.72 21.33 8.21
CA ASP A 212 -26.15 21.52 7.91
C ASP A 212 -26.37 21.62 6.39
N VAL A 213 -25.48 22.31 5.69
CA VAL A 213 -25.55 22.47 4.22
C VAL A 213 -25.27 21.11 3.53
N VAL A 214 -24.31 20.35 4.00
CA VAL A 214 -24.02 18.99 3.49
C VAL A 214 -25.17 18.05 3.79
N GLY A 215 -25.77 18.12 4.97
CA GLY A 215 -26.91 17.27 5.37
C GLY A 215 -26.55 15.79 5.31
N ASP A 216 -27.43 15.00 4.70
CA ASP A 216 -27.27 13.53 4.59
C ASP A 216 -26.35 13.09 3.45
N ARG A 217 -25.73 14.01 2.73
CA ARG A 217 -24.82 13.69 1.64
C ARG A 217 -23.49 13.16 2.20
N ARG A 218 -23.30 11.85 2.18
CA ARG A 218 -22.08 11.18 2.66
C ARG A 218 -21.10 11.01 1.51
N PHE A 219 -20.13 11.92 1.40
CA PHE A 219 -19.04 11.87 0.41
C PHE A 219 -17.67 11.89 1.10
N ILE A 220 -16.69 11.22 0.51
CA ILE A 220 -15.28 11.34 0.89
C ILE A 220 -14.65 12.57 0.25
N ALA A 221 -15.14 12.96 -0.93
CA ALA A 221 -14.75 14.17 -1.64
C ALA A 221 -15.93 14.74 -2.42
N CYS A 222 -16.05 16.08 -2.45
CA CYS A 222 -16.96 16.81 -3.31
C CYS A 222 -16.15 17.75 -4.20
N TYR A 223 -16.15 17.49 -5.50
CA TYR A 223 -15.54 18.38 -6.49
C TYR A 223 -16.49 19.54 -6.79
N LEU A 224 -16.07 20.76 -6.46
CA LEU A 224 -16.80 21.99 -6.71
C LEU A 224 -16.21 22.64 -7.97
N THR A 225 -17.06 22.85 -8.98
CA THR A 225 -16.66 23.27 -10.32
C THR A 225 -17.05 24.72 -10.64
N ASN A 226 -17.33 25.53 -9.63
CA ASN A 226 -17.59 26.96 -9.81
C ASN A 226 -16.39 27.62 -10.49
N PRO A 227 -16.54 28.25 -11.68
CA PRO A 227 -15.41 28.81 -12.40
C PRO A 227 -14.64 29.90 -11.67
N ALA A 228 -15.28 30.56 -10.69
CA ALA A 228 -14.66 31.61 -9.86
C ALA A 228 -13.98 31.08 -8.61
N ALA A 229 -14.27 29.84 -8.19
CA ALA A 229 -13.77 29.23 -6.96
C ALA A 229 -13.90 27.70 -7.02
N ASP A 230 -13.21 27.06 -7.93
CA ASP A 230 -13.17 25.60 -8.02
C ASP A 230 -12.31 24.97 -6.94
N GLY A 231 -12.52 23.69 -6.66
CA GLY A 231 -11.73 22.96 -5.69
C GLY A 231 -12.38 21.67 -5.22
N ALA A 232 -11.75 21.01 -4.27
CA ALA A 232 -12.28 19.78 -3.68
C ALA A 232 -12.51 19.98 -2.17
N LEU A 233 -13.76 19.78 -1.73
CA LEU A 233 -14.14 19.79 -0.33
C LEU A 233 -14.15 18.36 0.21
N LEU A 234 -13.52 18.16 1.39
CA LEU A 234 -13.41 16.86 2.04
C LEU A 234 -13.78 17.00 3.53
N PRO A 235 -14.65 16.14 4.07
CA PRO A 235 -14.96 16.12 5.49
C PRO A 235 -13.77 15.58 6.31
N VAL A 236 -13.61 16.02 7.56
CA VAL A 236 -12.70 15.44 8.54
C VAL A 236 -13.48 14.74 9.65
N ASP A 237 -14.44 15.42 10.24
CA ASP A 237 -15.29 14.90 11.33
C ASP A 237 -16.78 14.87 11.00
N ASN A 238 -17.18 15.29 9.81
CA ASN A 238 -18.58 15.49 9.39
C ASN A 238 -19.37 16.53 10.23
N VAL A 239 -18.71 17.31 11.06
CA VAL A 239 -19.34 18.27 11.98
C VAL A 239 -18.84 19.69 11.72
N GLU A 240 -17.58 19.96 12.02
CA GLU A 240 -17.02 21.31 11.87
C GLU A 240 -15.65 21.37 11.20
N GLN A 241 -14.95 20.25 11.13
CA GLN A 241 -13.60 20.19 10.56
C GLN A 241 -13.64 19.70 9.11
N TRP A 242 -13.02 20.48 8.23
CA TRP A 242 -13.04 20.27 6.78
C TRP A 242 -11.67 20.53 6.17
N VAL A 243 -11.45 19.94 5.00
CA VAL A 243 -10.32 20.28 4.14
C VAL A 243 -10.86 20.80 2.81
N PHE A 244 -10.26 21.85 2.30
CA PHE A 244 -10.49 22.33 0.94
C PHE A 244 -9.18 22.34 0.16
N HIS A 245 -9.15 21.67 -0.99
CA HIS A 245 -8.03 21.73 -1.92
C HIS A 245 -8.34 22.78 -2.97
N ALA A 246 -7.70 23.96 -2.86
CA ALA A 246 -7.81 25.03 -3.83
C ALA A 246 -6.70 24.91 -4.89
N PRO A 247 -7.00 25.02 -6.20
CA PRO A 247 -5.96 25.08 -7.23
C PRO A 247 -4.95 26.19 -6.94
N TRP A 248 -3.69 25.91 -7.25
CA TRP A 248 -2.59 26.84 -7.11
C TRP A 248 -1.76 26.86 -8.41
N HIS A 249 -1.40 28.05 -8.87
CA HIS A 249 -0.77 28.29 -10.15
C HIS A 249 0.62 28.96 -10.01
N PRO A 250 1.63 28.28 -9.43
CA PRO A 250 2.96 28.86 -9.26
C PRO A 250 3.62 29.26 -10.58
N GLU A 251 3.25 28.62 -11.68
CA GLU A 251 3.72 28.94 -13.02
C GLU A 251 3.29 30.35 -13.51
N THR A 252 2.26 30.92 -12.92
CA THR A 252 1.80 32.31 -13.19
C THR A 252 2.41 33.33 -12.23
N GLY A 253 3.28 32.88 -11.30
CA GLY A 253 3.90 33.72 -10.28
C GLY A 253 3.10 33.83 -8.98
N GLU A 254 2.02 33.06 -8.83
CA GLU A 254 1.25 32.98 -7.60
C GLU A 254 2.08 32.29 -6.50
N THR A 255 2.11 32.90 -5.31
CA THR A 255 2.88 32.43 -4.16
C THR A 255 1.96 31.92 -3.04
N LEU A 256 2.50 31.23 -2.04
CA LEU A 256 1.71 30.79 -0.88
C LEU A 256 1.26 31.95 0.01
N GLU A 257 2.01 33.04 0.03
CA GLU A 257 1.67 34.26 0.75
C GLU A 257 0.38 34.90 0.21
N ASP A 258 0.07 34.68 -1.07
CA ASP A 258 -1.17 35.15 -1.70
C ASP A 258 -2.42 34.43 -1.17
N PHE A 259 -2.27 33.23 -0.56
CA PHE A 259 -3.33 32.49 0.09
C PHE A 259 -3.51 32.97 1.54
N THR A 260 -3.89 34.25 1.72
CA THR A 260 -4.25 34.78 3.05
C THR A 260 -5.46 34.05 3.62
N ASP A 261 -5.69 34.13 4.94
CA ASP A 261 -6.85 33.46 5.57
C ASP A 261 -8.18 34.05 5.04
N GLU A 262 -8.22 35.35 4.79
CA GLU A 262 -9.39 36.05 4.21
C GLU A 262 -9.65 35.53 2.79
N ARG A 263 -8.63 35.44 1.93
CA ARG A 263 -8.78 34.93 0.57
C ARG A 263 -9.24 33.47 0.58
N CYS A 264 -8.65 32.63 1.43
CA CYS A 264 -9.05 31.24 1.57
C CYS A 264 -10.53 31.10 2.04
N ALA A 265 -10.92 31.87 3.05
CA ALA A 265 -12.29 31.87 3.55
C ALA A 265 -13.30 32.33 2.48
N GLU A 266 -12.97 33.39 1.73
CA GLU A 266 -13.83 33.87 0.64
C GLU A 266 -13.95 32.86 -0.50
N HIS A 267 -12.83 32.22 -0.90
CA HIS A 267 -12.83 31.14 -1.90
C HIS A 267 -13.75 29.98 -1.48
N ILE A 268 -13.67 29.55 -0.21
CA ILE A 268 -14.50 28.47 0.34
C ILE A 268 -15.98 28.88 0.35
N ARG A 269 -16.32 30.12 0.72
CA ARG A 269 -17.69 30.62 0.66
C ARG A 269 -18.26 30.64 -0.75
N MET A 270 -17.48 31.10 -1.72
CA MET A 270 -17.88 31.09 -3.14
C MET A 270 -18.05 29.67 -3.67
N ALA A 271 -17.09 28.78 -3.42
CA ALA A 271 -17.15 27.40 -3.86
C ALA A 271 -18.35 26.64 -3.29
N THR A 272 -18.63 26.84 -1.99
CA THR A 272 -19.76 26.17 -1.33
C THR A 272 -21.12 26.82 -1.61
N GLY A 273 -21.14 28.08 -2.06
CA GLY A 273 -22.35 28.87 -2.25
C GLY A 273 -22.95 29.39 -0.95
N VAL A 274 -22.21 29.36 0.18
CA VAL A 274 -22.67 29.81 1.51
C VAL A 274 -21.96 31.11 1.89
N ARG A 275 -22.44 32.23 1.40
CA ARG A 275 -21.76 33.54 1.48
C ARG A 275 -21.55 34.08 2.89
N ASP A 276 -22.46 33.82 3.81
CA ASP A 276 -22.46 34.30 5.21
C ASP A 276 -21.90 33.25 6.20
N MET A 277 -21.21 32.22 5.69
CA MET A 277 -20.61 31.20 6.54
C MET A 277 -19.38 31.75 7.28
N GLU A 278 -19.33 31.51 8.59
CA GLU A 278 -18.11 31.70 9.37
C GLU A 278 -17.10 30.59 9.02
N VAL A 279 -15.88 30.97 8.62
CA VAL A 279 -14.80 30.07 8.23
C VAL A 279 -13.56 30.47 9.02
N GLU A 280 -13.07 29.56 9.88
CA GLU A 280 -11.83 29.69 10.62
C GLU A 280 -10.76 28.83 9.95
N ILE A 281 -9.75 29.45 9.34
CA ILE A 281 -8.62 28.73 8.74
C ILE A 281 -7.71 28.21 9.85
N THR A 282 -7.46 26.89 9.87
CA THR A 282 -6.62 26.23 10.88
C THR A 282 -5.26 25.81 10.34
N GLY A 283 -5.07 25.77 9.02
CA GLY A 283 -3.79 25.46 8.40
C GLY A 283 -3.81 25.51 6.89
N LYS A 284 -2.63 25.67 6.31
CA LYS A 284 -2.42 25.71 4.86
C LYS A 284 -1.15 24.91 4.53
N ALA A 285 -1.24 24.02 3.56
CA ALA A 285 -0.10 23.22 3.12
C ALA A 285 -0.11 23.09 1.59
N PRO A 286 0.99 23.48 0.91
CA PRO A 286 1.10 23.27 -0.53
C PRO A 286 1.35 21.80 -0.82
N TRP A 287 0.77 21.31 -1.90
CA TRP A 287 1.07 20.00 -2.44
C TRP A 287 0.90 19.98 -3.96
N HIS A 288 1.53 19.04 -4.61
CA HIS A 288 1.36 18.79 -6.02
C HIS A 288 1.02 17.33 -6.27
N ALA A 289 0.29 17.07 -7.33
CA ALA A 289 0.16 15.75 -7.91
C ALA A 289 1.28 15.57 -8.93
N ALA A 290 1.87 14.39 -8.97
CA ALA A 290 2.91 14.06 -9.94
C ALA A 290 2.72 12.63 -10.47
N GLU A 291 3.34 12.36 -11.61
CA GLU A 291 3.54 11.02 -12.14
C GLU A 291 5.03 10.82 -12.31
N ARG A 292 5.66 10.22 -11.32
CA ARG A 292 7.10 9.94 -11.28
C ARG A 292 7.35 8.56 -10.69
N VAL A 293 8.24 7.78 -11.32
CA VAL A 293 8.68 6.47 -10.81
C VAL A 293 10.21 6.44 -10.86
N ALA A 294 10.84 6.00 -9.77
CA ALA A 294 12.28 5.83 -9.70
C ALA A 294 12.77 4.80 -10.73
N GLU A 295 13.90 5.09 -11.39
CA GLU A 295 14.48 4.22 -12.42
C GLU A 295 14.94 2.86 -11.86
N ARG A 296 15.23 2.79 -10.57
CA ARG A 296 15.48 1.54 -9.82
C ARG A 296 15.03 1.68 -8.37
N TYR A 297 14.59 0.56 -7.78
CA TYR A 297 14.07 0.50 -6.41
C TYR A 297 15.12 0.01 -5.40
N ARG A 298 16.27 -0.40 -5.88
CA ARG A 298 17.38 -0.93 -5.08
C ARG A 298 18.71 -0.38 -5.58
N ASP A 299 19.61 -0.10 -4.63
CA ASP A 299 21.04 0.10 -4.89
C ASP A 299 21.81 -0.61 -3.76
N GLY A 300 22.48 -1.72 -4.09
CA GLY A 300 23.18 -2.53 -3.09
C GLY A 300 22.26 -3.00 -1.96
N ARG A 301 22.45 -2.44 -0.76
CA ARG A 301 21.71 -2.77 0.47
C ARG A 301 20.62 -1.77 0.83
N ILE A 302 20.35 -0.81 -0.06
CA ILE A 302 19.39 0.27 0.16
C ILE A 302 18.21 0.12 -0.78
N PHE A 303 17.00 0.23 -0.25
CA PHE A 303 15.74 0.05 -0.95
C PHE A 303 14.87 1.30 -0.82
N LEU A 304 14.21 1.70 -1.92
CA LEU A 304 13.22 2.77 -1.94
C LEU A 304 11.80 2.18 -1.81
N ALA A 305 10.92 2.80 -1.03
CA ALA A 305 9.53 2.37 -0.89
C ALA A 305 8.58 3.56 -0.77
N GLY A 306 7.38 3.44 -1.32
CA GLY A 306 6.37 4.50 -1.34
C GLY A 306 6.83 5.74 -2.13
N ASP A 307 6.52 6.93 -1.64
CA ASP A 307 6.78 8.18 -2.36
C ASP A 307 8.27 8.46 -2.62
N SER A 308 9.18 7.80 -1.93
CA SER A 308 10.61 7.82 -2.28
C SER A 308 10.90 7.13 -3.61
N ALA A 309 10.09 6.13 -3.96
CA ALA A 309 10.18 5.34 -5.19
C ALA A 309 9.19 5.81 -6.28
N HIS A 310 8.00 6.27 -5.91
CA HIS A 310 6.97 6.67 -6.87
C HIS A 310 6.04 7.75 -6.31
N GLU A 311 5.75 8.72 -7.14
CA GLU A 311 4.72 9.74 -6.89
C GLU A 311 3.56 9.52 -7.86
N MET A 312 2.32 9.64 -7.39
CA MET A 312 1.14 9.50 -8.24
C MET A 312 0.02 10.43 -7.81
N SER A 313 -0.89 10.71 -8.75
CA SER A 313 -2.07 11.54 -8.46
C SER A 313 -2.89 10.92 -7.32
N PRO A 314 -3.51 11.74 -6.44
CA PRO A 314 -4.30 11.25 -5.31
C PRO A 314 -5.60 10.56 -5.73
N THR A 315 -6.06 10.77 -6.96
CA THR A 315 -7.35 10.25 -7.44
C THR A 315 -7.35 8.73 -7.51
N GLY A 316 -8.22 8.11 -6.72
CA GLY A 316 -8.30 6.65 -6.56
C GLY A 316 -7.58 6.12 -5.33
N ALA A 317 -6.91 6.99 -4.55
CA ALA A 317 -6.19 6.64 -3.33
C ALA A 317 -5.11 5.56 -3.54
N PHE A 318 -4.45 5.55 -4.71
CA PHE A 318 -3.52 4.47 -5.04
C PHE A 318 -2.15 4.63 -4.36
N GLY A 319 -1.65 5.86 -4.18
CA GLY A 319 -0.25 6.12 -3.77
C GLY A 319 0.12 5.49 -2.44
N SER A 320 -0.60 5.82 -1.36
CA SER A 320 -0.35 5.26 -0.02
C SER A 320 -0.50 3.74 0.02
N ASN A 321 -1.53 3.22 -0.66
CA ASN A 321 -1.76 1.78 -0.76
C ASN A 321 -0.63 1.05 -1.48
N THR A 322 -0.13 1.61 -2.59
CA THR A 322 1.02 1.06 -3.33
C THR A 322 2.27 1.03 -2.43
N GLY A 323 2.53 2.11 -1.69
CA GLY A 323 3.67 2.19 -0.79
C GLY A 323 3.60 1.21 0.40
N ILE A 324 2.41 1.01 1.00
CA ILE A 324 2.22 -0.02 2.04
C ILE A 324 2.46 -1.42 1.47
N GLN A 325 2.02 -1.67 0.25
CA GLN A 325 2.24 -2.94 -0.45
C GLN A 325 3.71 -3.14 -0.87
N ASP A 326 4.45 -2.05 -1.16
CA ASP A 326 5.91 -2.11 -1.37
C ASP A 326 6.60 -2.59 -0.09
N ALA A 327 6.28 -1.97 1.05
CA ALA A 327 6.84 -2.37 2.35
C ALA A 327 6.57 -3.84 2.65
N HIS A 328 5.35 -4.31 2.42
CA HIS A 328 4.99 -5.72 2.65
C HIS A 328 5.76 -6.69 1.73
N ASN A 329 5.88 -6.37 0.42
CA ASN A 329 6.64 -7.19 -0.53
C ASN A 329 8.14 -7.24 -0.19
N LEU A 330 8.71 -6.12 0.26
CA LEU A 330 10.13 -6.03 0.62
C LEU A 330 10.45 -6.76 1.93
N VAL A 331 9.62 -6.55 2.96
CA VAL A 331 9.94 -6.97 4.33
C VAL A 331 10.02 -8.48 4.47
N TRP A 332 9.12 -9.26 3.85
CA TRP A 332 9.23 -10.72 3.93
C TRP A 332 10.50 -11.24 3.25
N LYS A 333 10.94 -10.60 2.15
CA LYS A 333 12.18 -10.96 1.44
C LYS A 333 13.40 -10.64 2.30
N LEU A 334 13.41 -9.49 2.96
CA LEU A 334 14.47 -9.16 3.92
C LEU A 334 14.51 -10.16 5.08
N ALA A 335 13.35 -10.49 5.66
CA ALA A 335 13.25 -11.46 6.73
C ALA A 335 13.77 -12.84 6.30
N ALA A 336 13.41 -13.30 5.11
CA ALA A 336 13.84 -14.58 4.54
C ALA A 336 15.36 -14.65 4.35
N VAL A 337 15.95 -13.58 3.82
CA VAL A 337 17.40 -13.51 3.57
C VAL A 337 18.17 -13.36 4.89
N LEU A 338 17.72 -12.54 5.81
CA LEU A 338 18.34 -12.36 7.13
C LEU A 338 18.28 -13.64 7.97
N ALA A 339 17.19 -14.41 7.87
CA ALA A 339 17.06 -15.71 8.52
C ALA A 339 17.78 -16.85 7.79
N GLY A 340 18.33 -16.61 6.60
CA GLY A 340 19.14 -17.57 5.84
C GLY A 340 18.35 -18.65 5.08
N TRP A 341 17.01 -18.60 5.06
CA TRP A 341 16.22 -19.58 4.32
C TRP A 341 15.94 -19.18 2.86
N ALA A 342 16.35 -17.98 2.44
CA ALA A 342 16.39 -17.55 1.05
C ALA A 342 17.75 -16.98 0.66
N GLY A 343 18.10 -17.08 -0.62
CA GLY A 343 19.33 -16.49 -1.16
C GLY A 343 19.20 -14.97 -1.34
N PRO A 344 20.32 -14.21 -1.34
CA PRO A 344 20.32 -12.76 -1.46
C PRO A 344 19.74 -12.24 -2.79
N GLY A 345 19.73 -13.08 -3.86
CA GLY A 345 19.09 -12.77 -5.14
C GLY A 345 17.60 -12.52 -5.04
N LEU A 346 16.93 -13.03 -3.98
CA LEU A 346 15.51 -12.76 -3.73
C LEU A 346 15.23 -11.26 -3.59
N LEU A 347 16.18 -10.49 -3.08
CA LEU A 347 16.03 -9.05 -2.91
C LEU A 347 16.05 -8.27 -4.24
N ASP A 348 16.61 -8.83 -5.31
CA ASP A 348 16.59 -8.21 -6.65
C ASP A 348 15.18 -8.25 -7.25
N THR A 349 14.37 -9.23 -6.85
CA THR A 349 12.99 -9.37 -7.32
C THR A 349 12.05 -8.26 -6.80
N TYR A 350 12.44 -7.51 -5.75
CA TYR A 350 11.65 -6.39 -5.24
C TYR A 350 11.40 -5.34 -6.32
N GLY A 351 12.45 -4.83 -6.94
CA GLY A 351 12.34 -3.85 -8.02
C GLY A 351 11.62 -4.41 -9.26
N ALA A 352 11.94 -5.66 -9.64
CA ALA A 352 11.32 -6.32 -10.79
C ALA A 352 9.80 -6.50 -10.62
N GLU A 353 9.32 -6.66 -9.39
CA GLU A 353 7.90 -6.82 -9.08
C GLU A 353 7.18 -5.48 -8.85
N ARG A 354 7.77 -4.57 -8.07
CA ARG A 354 7.05 -3.38 -7.59
C ARG A 354 7.14 -2.18 -8.53
N GLN A 355 8.24 -1.99 -9.24
CA GLN A 355 8.39 -0.87 -10.17
C GLN A 355 7.37 -0.94 -11.33
N PRO A 356 7.13 -2.08 -12.02
CA PRO A 356 6.11 -2.15 -13.07
C PRO A 356 4.69 -1.88 -12.54
N VAL A 357 4.38 -2.32 -11.30
CA VAL A 357 3.10 -2.01 -10.65
C VAL A 357 2.95 -0.50 -10.43
N ALA A 358 3.99 0.17 -9.94
CA ALA A 358 3.97 1.62 -9.73
C ALA A 358 3.80 2.39 -11.05
N VAL A 359 4.46 1.96 -12.13
CA VAL A 359 4.31 2.57 -13.47
C VAL A 359 2.85 2.46 -13.95
N ALA A 360 2.27 1.25 -13.90
CA ALA A 360 0.89 1.04 -14.34
C ALA A 360 -0.12 1.80 -13.45
N THR A 361 0.10 1.80 -12.13
CA THR A 361 -0.78 2.45 -11.16
C THR A 361 -0.73 3.97 -11.26
N SER A 362 0.46 4.57 -11.42
CA SER A 362 0.60 6.03 -11.54
C SER A 362 -0.04 6.55 -12.83
N ALA A 363 0.13 5.84 -13.94
CA ALA A 363 -0.54 6.17 -15.20
C ALA A 363 -2.07 6.10 -15.05
N ARG A 364 -2.59 5.07 -14.36
CA ARG A 364 -4.04 4.94 -14.10
C ARG A 364 -4.57 6.02 -13.17
N ALA A 365 -3.80 6.40 -12.13
CA ALA A 365 -4.16 7.48 -11.21
C ALA A 365 -4.31 8.82 -11.95
N ALA A 366 -3.38 9.12 -12.82
CA ALA A 366 -3.41 10.33 -13.63
C ALA A 366 -4.60 10.33 -14.62
N ALA A 367 -4.87 9.20 -15.30
CA ALA A 367 -6.04 9.05 -16.16
C ALA A 367 -7.35 9.26 -15.38
N ARG A 368 -7.44 8.72 -14.16
CA ARG A 368 -8.62 8.88 -13.30
C ARG A 368 -8.84 10.33 -12.84
N SER A 369 -7.77 11.11 -12.64
CA SER A 369 -7.91 12.54 -12.35
C SER A 369 -8.57 13.30 -13.50
N ALA A 370 -8.25 12.93 -14.74
CA ALA A 370 -8.90 13.48 -15.92
C ALA A 370 -10.37 13.05 -16.03
N GLU A 371 -10.67 11.77 -15.81
CA GLU A 371 -12.04 11.23 -15.81
C GLU A 371 -12.95 11.92 -14.78
N HIS A 372 -12.41 12.26 -13.62
CA HIS A 372 -13.14 12.93 -12.55
C HIS A 372 -13.17 14.45 -12.69
N SER A 373 -12.58 15.03 -13.73
CA SER A 373 -12.42 16.49 -13.88
C SER A 373 -11.89 17.12 -12.59
N HIS A 374 -10.78 16.56 -12.08
CA HIS A 374 -10.19 17.01 -10.82
C HIS A 374 -9.85 18.51 -10.92
N PRO A 375 -10.32 19.37 -9.99
CA PRO A 375 -10.05 20.80 -10.01
C PRO A 375 -8.54 21.10 -10.16
N GLY A 376 -8.20 22.07 -11.02
CA GLY A 376 -6.81 22.39 -11.33
C GLY A 376 -6.10 21.43 -12.30
N TYR A 377 -6.77 20.39 -12.81
CA TYR A 377 -6.14 19.45 -13.75
C TYR A 377 -6.83 19.42 -15.12
N SER A 378 -6.16 19.99 -16.12
CA SER A 378 -6.53 19.88 -17.53
C SER A 378 -5.65 18.84 -18.20
N ALA A 379 -6.13 17.63 -18.33
CA ALA A 379 -5.43 16.55 -19.00
C ALA A 379 -5.88 16.40 -20.46
N PRO A 380 -4.99 15.94 -21.36
CA PRO A 380 -5.43 15.44 -22.65
C PRO A 380 -6.36 14.22 -22.48
N PRO A 381 -7.33 14.03 -23.40
CA PRO A 381 -8.22 12.87 -23.33
C PRO A 381 -7.43 11.58 -23.28
N THR A 382 -7.78 10.71 -22.34
CA THR A 382 -7.21 9.36 -22.27
C THR A 382 -7.71 8.53 -23.43
N THR A 383 -6.80 7.96 -24.21
CA THR A 383 -7.13 7.05 -25.31
C THR A 383 -7.00 5.61 -24.84
N GLY A 384 -7.98 4.76 -25.23
CA GLY A 384 -7.96 3.34 -24.92
C GLY A 384 -8.78 2.95 -23.67
N ARG A 385 -8.92 1.64 -23.49
CA ARG A 385 -9.64 1.05 -22.35
C ARG A 385 -8.79 1.19 -21.09
N GLN A 386 -9.41 1.66 -20.02
CA GLN A 386 -8.75 1.82 -18.73
C GLN A 386 -9.07 0.63 -17.81
N SER A 387 -8.07 0.17 -17.06
CA SER A 387 -8.26 -0.86 -16.03
C SER A 387 -9.24 -0.39 -14.95
N ASP A 388 -10.09 -1.29 -14.47
CA ASP A 388 -10.99 -0.97 -13.37
C ASP A 388 -10.20 -0.78 -12.04
N VAL A 389 -10.84 -0.12 -11.07
CA VAL A 389 -10.20 0.21 -9.79
C VAL A 389 -9.80 -1.04 -9.00
N LEU A 390 -10.61 -2.10 -9.11
CA LEU A 390 -10.33 -3.35 -8.43
C LEU A 390 -9.14 -4.09 -9.06
N ALA A 391 -9.01 -4.04 -10.39
CA ALA A 391 -7.86 -4.58 -11.11
C ALA A 391 -6.55 -3.90 -10.67
N VAL A 392 -6.57 -2.58 -10.50
CA VAL A 392 -5.41 -1.82 -10.00
C VAL A 392 -5.12 -2.13 -8.54
N ALA A 393 -6.16 -2.24 -7.69
CA ALA A 393 -5.99 -2.42 -6.26
C ALA A 393 -5.47 -3.81 -5.87
N MET A 394 -5.87 -4.87 -6.58
CA MET A 394 -5.59 -6.26 -6.19
C MET A 394 -5.39 -7.22 -7.37
N GLY A 395 -5.52 -6.76 -8.60
CA GLY A 395 -5.35 -7.60 -9.81
C GLY A 395 -3.97 -7.54 -10.44
N TYR A 396 -3.06 -6.72 -9.92
CA TYR A 396 -1.70 -6.65 -10.44
C TYR A 396 -0.95 -7.97 -10.27
N ARG A 397 0.00 -8.21 -11.17
CA ARG A 397 0.73 -9.46 -11.28
C ARG A 397 2.24 -9.24 -11.20
N TYR A 398 2.94 -10.25 -10.71
CA TYR A 398 4.38 -10.29 -10.68
C TYR A 398 4.93 -11.27 -11.73
N ALA A 399 6.01 -10.85 -12.39
CA ALA A 399 6.83 -11.70 -13.25
C ALA A 399 8.29 -11.47 -12.85
N SER A 400 8.84 -12.35 -12.05
CA SER A 400 10.22 -12.28 -11.54
C SER A 400 10.79 -13.68 -11.34
N ASP A 401 12.06 -13.79 -11.02
CA ASP A 401 12.73 -15.07 -10.72
C ASP A 401 12.13 -15.77 -9.49
N ALA A 402 11.44 -15.02 -8.60
CA ALA A 402 10.69 -15.58 -7.47
C ALA A 402 9.26 -16.05 -7.83
N ILE A 403 8.93 -16.12 -9.11
CA ILE A 403 7.65 -16.64 -9.63
C ILE A 403 7.96 -17.66 -10.74
N HIS A 404 7.75 -18.92 -10.44
CA HIS A 404 8.03 -20.00 -11.40
C HIS A 404 6.83 -20.23 -12.32
N GLY A 405 6.99 -20.02 -13.63
CA GLY A 405 5.95 -20.22 -14.64
C GLY A 405 5.04 -19.00 -14.87
N ALA A 406 5.42 -17.81 -14.41
CA ALA A 406 4.77 -16.57 -14.85
C ALA A 406 5.06 -16.30 -16.33
N ASP A 407 4.04 -15.87 -17.07
CA ASP A 407 4.20 -15.39 -18.43
C ASP A 407 4.52 -13.88 -18.41
N PRO A 408 5.74 -13.47 -18.79
CA PRO A 408 6.13 -12.05 -18.81
C PRO A 408 5.37 -11.22 -19.83
N ALA A 409 4.67 -11.83 -20.80
CA ALA A 409 3.81 -11.13 -21.75
C ALA A 409 2.44 -10.76 -21.14
N THR A 410 2.09 -11.32 -19.99
CA THR A 410 0.82 -10.98 -19.30
C THR A 410 0.90 -9.55 -18.76
N PRO A 411 -0.12 -8.69 -19.02
CA PRO A 411 -0.15 -7.34 -18.49
C PRO A 411 0.00 -7.30 -16.96
N VAL A 412 0.83 -6.39 -16.45
CA VAL A 412 1.04 -6.20 -15.00
C VAL A 412 -0.26 -5.87 -14.29
N VAL A 413 -1.10 -5.02 -14.88
CA VAL A 413 -2.46 -4.73 -14.40
C VAL A 413 -3.43 -5.10 -15.52
N PRO A 414 -4.34 -6.07 -15.31
CA PRO A 414 -5.34 -6.44 -16.31
C PRO A 414 -6.43 -5.38 -16.43
N ASP A 415 -7.20 -5.40 -17.51
CA ASP A 415 -8.36 -4.49 -17.71
C ASP A 415 -9.41 -4.66 -16.62
N ARG A 416 -9.63 -5.92 -16.19
CA ARG A 416 -10.60 -6.30 -15.15
C ARG A 416 -9.97 -7.28 -14.17
N PHE A 417 -10.36 -7.15 -12.92
CA PHE A 417 -9.96 -8.11 -11.90
C PHE A 417 -10.66 -9.47 -12.12
N THR A 418 -9.85 -10.52 -12.05
CA THR A 418 -10.31 -11.92 -12.00
C THR A 418 -9.45 -12.66 -10.98
N ALA A 419 -10.08 -13.30 -10.00
CA ALA A 419 -9.37 -14.16 -9.06
C ALA A 419 -8.93 -15.43 -9.80
N THR A 420 -7.64 -15.69 -9.83
CA THR A 420 -7.04 -16.88 -10.44
C THR A 420 -5.89 -17.41 -9.62
N GLY A 421 -5.64 -18.72 -9.68
CA GLY A 421 -4.46 -19.35 -9.07
C GLY A 421 -3.26 -19.41 -10.03
N GLU A 422 -3.15 -18.49 -10.98
CA GLU A 422 -2.02 -18.45 -11.91
C GLU A 422 -0.76 -17.92 -11.23
N PRO A 423 0.43 -18.47 -11.57
CA PRO A 423 1.68 -17.93 -11.08
C PRO A 423 1.80 -16.41 -11.35
N GLY A 424 2.23 -15.69 -10.33
CA GLY A 424 2.34 -14.22 -10.34
C GLY A 424 1.07 -13.47 -9.95
N SER A 425 -0.09 -14.13 -9.82
CA SER A 425 -1.32 -13.50 -9.32
C SER A 425 -1.41 -13.55 -7.80
N ARG A 426 -2.17 -12.62 -7.20
CA ARG A 426 -2.61 -12.74 -5.81
C ARG A 426 -3.42 -14.02 -5.65
N ALA A 427 -3.09 -14.83 -4.65
CA ALA A 427 -3.81 -16.06 -4.35
C ALA A 427 -5.31 -15.75 -4.08
N PRO A 428 -6.24 -16.53 -4.64
CA PRO A 428 -7.66 -16.36 -4.40
C PRO A 428 -8.03 -16.48 -2.91
N HIS A 429 -8.99 -15.65 -2.50
CA HIS A 429 -9.62 -15.77 -1.20
C HIS A 429 -10.64 -16.90 -1.20
N LEU A 430 -10.58 -17.75 -0.18
CA LEU A 430 -11.61 -18.73 0.16
C LEU A 430 -11.87 -18.69 1.66
N TRP A 431 -13.12 -18.85 2.03
CA TRP A 431 -13.45 -19.21 3.42
C TRP A 431 -13.24 -20.70 3.61
N VAL A 432 -12.51 -21.04 4.66
CA VAL A 432 -12.23 -22.42 5.07
C VAL A 432 -12.46 -22.58 6.57
N ASP A 433 -12.84 -23.77 6.98
CA ASP A 433 -12.80 -24.19 8.39
C ASP A 433 -11.48 -24.92 8.65
N ARG A 434 -10.84 -24.58 9.76
CA ARG A 434 -9.70 -25.27 10.31
C ARG A 434 -9.95 -25.56 11.78
N ASP A 435 -10.11 -26.81 12.15
CA ASP A 435 -10.35 -27.25 13.54
C ASP A 435 -11.53 -26.52 14.22
N GLY A 436 -12.63 -26.29 13.48
CA GLY A 436 -13.80 -25.56 13.96
C GLY A 436 -13.68 -24.04 13.94
N THR A 437 -12.60 -23.51 13.39
CA THR A 437 -12.39 -22.06 13.25
C THR A 437 -12.50 -21.63 11.80
N ARG A 438 -13.48 -20.80 11.47
CA ARG A 438 -13.65 -20.23 10.14
C ARG A 438 -12.63 -19.13 9.88
N MET A 439 -11.83 -19.25 8.82
CA MET A 439 -10.79 -18.32 8.44
C MET A 439 -10.69 -18.15 6.92
N SER A 440 -9.98 -17.12 6.45
CA SER A 440 -9.63 -16.98 5.05
C SER A 440 -8.36 -17.74 4.73
N THR A 441 -8.25 -18.28 3.51
CA THR A 441 -6.98 -18.80 3.01
C THR A 441 -5.87 -17.74 3.03
N LEU A 442 -6.21 -16.45 2.93
CA LEU A 442 -5.24 -15.36 3.00
C LEU A 442 -4.62 -15.20 4.40
N ASP A 443 -5.33 -15.64 5.45
CA ASP A 443 -4.83 -15.61 6.83
C ASP A 443 -3.72 -16.66 7.09
N LEU A 444 -3.47 -17.57 6.11
CA LEU A 444 -2.38 -18.55 6.16
C LEU A 444 -1.02 -17.97 5.74
N TYR A 445 -1.02 -16.85 5.01
CA TYR A 445 0.19 -16.28 4.40
C TYR A 445 0.72 -15.13 5.27
N GLU A 446 1.96 -15.10 5.60
CA GLU A 446 2.70 -14.00 6.23
C GLU A 446 4.16 -14.43 6.52
N ARG A 447 4.34 -15.57 7.19
CA ARG A 447 5.62 -15.96 7.80
C ARG A 447 6.40 -16.98 6.98
N THR A 448 5.68 -17.79 6.22
CA THR A 448 6.24 -18.93 5.49
C THR A 448 5.66 -19.02 4.09
N CYS A 449 6.34 -19.76 3.20
CA CYS A 449 5.65 -20.25 2.02
C CYS A 449 4.58 -21.28 2.42
N VAL A 450 3.50 -21.35 1.66
CA VAL A 450 2.39 -22.26 1.92
C VAL A 450 2.10 -23.08 0.65
N LEU A 451 2.10 -24.39 0.77
CA LEU A 451 1.62 -25.29 -0.28
C LEU A 451 0.16 -25.67 0.02
N LEU A 452 -0.74 -25.27 -0.86
CA LEU A 452 -2.13 -25.73 -0.87
C LEU A 452 -2.27 -26.86 -1.87
N THR A 453 -2.94 -27.94 -1.49
CA THR A 453 -3.20 -29.08 -2.39
C THR A 453 -4.68 -29.44 -2.39
N GLY A 454 -5.16 -29.99 -3.49
CA GLY A 454 -6.52 -30.50 -3.57
C GLY A 454 -6.73 -31.76 -2.71
N PRO A 455 -7.98 -32.27 -2.65
CA PRO A 455 -8.32 -33.39 -1.78
C PRO A 455 -7.56 -34.69 -2.08
N GLU A 456 -7.17 -34.89 -3.32
CA GLU A 456 -6.37 -36.06 -3.76
C GLU A 456 -4.87 -35.74 -3.87
N GLY A 457 -4.41 -34.57 -3.34
CA GLY A 457 -3.04 -34.07 -3.43
C GLY A 457 -2.07 -34.61 -2.36
N ALA A 458 -2.35 -35.75 -1.73
CA ALA A 458 -1.53 -36.31 -0.64
C ALA A 458 -0.05 -36.50 -1.01
N ALA A 459 0.24 -36.80 -2.28
CA ALA A 459 1.62 -36.94 -2.76
C ALA A 459 2.40 -35.60 -2.68
N TRP A 460 1.77 -34.50 -3.07
CA TRP A 460 2.34 -33.15 -2.96
C TRP A 460 2.49 -32.71 -1.50
N HIS A 461 1.47 -32.96 -0.67
CA HIS A 461 1.51 -32.65 0.74
C HIS A 461 2.68 -33.36 1.43
N GLY A 462 2.81 -34.69 1.22
CA GLY A 462 3.92 -35.44 1.78
C GLY A 462 5.30 -35.01 1.24
N ALA A 463 5.38 -34.65 -0.05
CA ALA A 463 6.59 -34.09 -0.65
C ALA A 463 6.99 -32.76 0.01
N ALA A 464 6.03 -31.87 0.27
CA ALA A 464 6.30 -30.59 0.92
C ALA A 464 6.96 -30.74 2.28
N LEU A 465 6.45 -31.64 3.13
CA LEU A 465 7.01 -31.88 4.47
C LEU A 465 8.46 -32.37 4.39
N ARG A 466 8.75 -33.31 3.48
CA ARG A 466 10.11 -33.85 3.32
C ARG A 466 11.09 -32.84 2.70
N VAL A 467 10.60 -32.02 1.76
CA VAL A 467 11.43 -30.99 1.12
C VAL A 467 11.73 -29.85 2.07
N ALA A 468 10.74 -29.42 2.89
CA ALA A 468 10.92 -28.41 3.92
C ALA A 468 12.04 -28.80 4.91
N ASP A 469 11.99 -30.04 5.42
CA ASP A 469 13.00 -30.58 6.34
C ASP A 469 14.38 -30.66 5.67
N ARG A 470 14.46 -31.21 4.45
CA ARG A 470 15.72 -31.36 3.72
C ARG A 470 16.40 -30.03 3.36
N LEU A 471 15.61 -29.01 3.00
CA LEU A 471 16.13 -27.69 2.61
C LEU A 471 16.29 -26.74 3.79
N ASP A 472 15.83 -27.13 4.97
CA ASP A 472 15.78 -26.28 6.17
C ASP A 472 15.09 -24.93 5.88
N ILE A 473 13.85 -25.01 5.39
CA ILE A 473 13.04 -23.84 5.06
C ILE A 473 11.68 -23.89 5.74
N PRO A 474 11.11 -22.74 6.15
CA PRO A 474 9.75 -22.69 6.67
C PRO A 474 8.75 -22.85 5.52
N LEU A 475 8.12 -24.01 5.42
CA LEU A 475 7.07 -24.32 4.46
C LEU A 475 5.91 -25.01 5.17
N ALA A 476 4.73 -24.38 5.16
CA ALA A 476 3.50 -25.03 5.60
C ALA A 476 2.81 -25.73 4.42
N ALA A 477 2.14 -26.84 4.69
CA ALA A 477 1.38 -27.57 3.66
C ALA A 477 0.00 -27.92 4.19
N TYR A 478 -1.03 -27.74 3.35
CA TYR A 478 -2.43 -28.00 3.70
C TYR A 478 -3.15 -28.69 2.55
N ARG A 479 -3.94 -29.72 2.86
CA ARG A 479 -4.88 -30.37 1.95
C ARG A 479 -6.27 -29.73 2.14
N LEU A 480 -6.89 -29.33 1.05
CA LEU A 480 -8.24 -28.78 1.02
C LEU A 480 -9.23 -29.85 0.54
N GLY A 481 -10.29 -30.06 1.28
CA GLY A 481 -11.34 -30.97 0.85
C GLY A 481 -12.46 -31.10 1.90
N PRO A 482 -13.55 -31.78 1.52
CA PRO A 482 -14.75 -31.91 2.38
C PRO A 482 -14.62 -32.98 3.46
N ASP A 483 -13.59 -33.84 3.39
CA ASP A 483 -13.39 -34.94 4.34
C ASP A 483 -12.73 -34.42 5.63
N PRO A 484 -13.13 -34.84 6.83
CA PRO A 484 -12.51 -34.46 8.11
C PRO A 484 -11.01 -34.82 8.23
N THR A 485 -10.48 -35.64 7.33
CA THR A 485 -9.04 -35.95 7.25
C THR A 485 -8.23 -34.89 6.49
N HIS A 486 -8.88 -33.89 5.91
CA HIS A 486 -8.22 -32.74 5.28
C HIS A 486 -7.94 -31.66 6.32
N ASP A 487 -6.88 -30.88 6.07
CA ASP A 487 -6.44 -29.83 7.00
C ASP A 487 -7.36 -28.60 6.96
N LEU A 488 -8.01 -28.36 5.81
CA LEU A 488 -8.89 -27.23 5.57
C LEU A 488 -10.16 -27.68 4.84
N THR A 489 -11.31 -27.29 5.35
CA THR A 489 -12.61 -27.57 4.72
C THR A 489 -13.17 -26.29 4.10
N PRO A 490 -13.24 -26.17 2.76
CA PRO A 490 -13.84 -25.01 2.09
C PRO A 490 -15.33 -24.87 2.42
N ASP A 491 -15.84 -23.61 2.43
CA ASP A 491 -17.27 -23.34 2.57
C ASP A 491 -18.06 -24.05 1.44
N PRO A 492 -19.28 -24.55 1.72
CA PRO A 492 -20.13 -25.23 0.73
C PRO A 492 -20.32 -24.42 -0.55
N GLY A 493 -20.21 -25.07 -1.70
CA GLY A 493 -20.37 -24.43 -3.01
C GLY A 493 -19.11 -23.75 -3.55
N THR A 494 -17.99 -23.87 -2.84
CA THR A 494 -16.70 -23.34 -3.31
C THR A 494 -15.86 -24.47 -3.91
N ASP A 495 -15.44 -24.30 -5.15
CA ASP A 495 -14.53 -25.22 -5.84
C ASP A 495 -13.11 -24.63 -5.88
N TRP A 496 -12.24 -25.15 -5.02
CA TRP A 496 -10.83 -24.76 -4.97
C TRP A 496 -10.12 -25.08 -6.28
N THR A 497 -10.47 -26.20 -6.92
CA THR A 497 -9.79 -26.67 -8.13
C THR A 497 -10.11 -25.76 -9.34
N GLU A 498 -11.35 -25.36 -9.49
CA GLU A 498 -11.77 -24.41 -10.50
C GLU A 498 -11.08 -23.05 -10.30
N LEU A 499 -11.11 -22.53 -9.06
CA LEU A 499 -10.59 -21.20 -8.73
C LEU A 499 -9.07 -21.11 -8.94
N HIS A 500 -8.34 -22.20 -8.68
CA HIS A 500 -6.88 -22.26 -8.87
C HIS A 500 -6.47 -22.86 -10.22
N GLY A 501 -7.42 -23.31 -11.05
CA GLY A 501 -7.14 -23.92 -12.35
C GLY A 501 -6.32 -25.20 -12.24
N THR A 502 -6.65 -26.06 -11.25
CA THR A 502 -5.99 -27.33 -10.96
C THR A 502 -6.98 -28.50 -11.06
N THR A 503 -6.51 -29.71 -10.90
CA THR A 503 -7.33 -30.90 -10.64
C THR A 503 -7.32 -31.24 -9.13
N PRO A 504 -8.14 -32.19 -8.65
CA PRO A 504 -8.09 -32.64 -7.27
C PRO A 504 -6.70 -33.11 -6.78
N GLN A 505 -5.83 -33.53 -7.69
CA GLN A 505 -4.43 -33.91 -7.41
C GLN A 505 -3.44 -32.75 -7.53
N GLY A 506 -3.90 -31.54 -7.87
CA GLY A 506 -3.03 -30.38 -8.10
C GLY A 506 -2.50 -29.74 -6.82
N ALA A 507 -1.56 -28.82 -7.00
CA ALA A 507 -0.95 -28.05 -5.91
C ALA A 507 -0.64 -26.61 -6.32
N VAL A 508 -0.66 -25.71 -5.36
CA VAL A 508 -0.33 -24.28 -5.53
C VAL A 508 0.61 -23.84 -4.41
N LEU A 509 1.76 -23.30 -4.77
CA LEU A 509 2.71 -22.70 -3.84
C LEU A 509 2.45 -21.21 -3.75
N VAL A 510 2.19 -20.72 -2.53
CA VAL A 510 1.94 -19.31 -2.24
C VAL A 510 3.06 -18.75 -1.36
N ARG A 511 3.57 -17.58 -1.72
CA ARG A 511 4.61 -16.86 -0.99
C ARG A 511 4.02 -16.16 0.26
N PRO A 512 4.89 -15.73 1.21
CA PRO A 512 4.45 -14.99 2.39
C PRO A 512 3.65 -13.73 2.09
N ASP A 513 3.88 -13.08 0.94
CA ASP A 513 3.12 -11.92 0.51
C ASP A 513 1.76 -12.25 -0.16
N GLY A 514 1.36 -13.53 -0.15
CA GLY A 514 0.08 -13.98 -0.68
C GLY A 514 0.02 -14.07 -2.20
N PHE A 515 1.15 -14.09 -2.90
CA PHE A 515 1.21 -14.30 -4.34
C PHE A 515 1.54 -15.75 -4.69
N VAL A 516 0.87 -16.27 -5.72
CA VAL A 516 1.13 -17.61 -6.24
C VAL A 516 2.50 -17.63 -6.88
N ALA A 517 3.43 -18.39 -6.28
CA ALA A 517 4.77 -18.57 -6.80
C ALA A 517 4.85 -19.64 -7.88
N TRP A 518 3.98 -20.66 -7.79
CA TRP A 518 3.97 -21.80 -8.71
C TRP A 518 2.66 -22.59 -8.59
N ARG A 519 2.35 -23.35 -9.65
CA ARG A 519 1.17 -24.21 -9.71
C ARG A 519 1.45 -25.51 -10.47
N ALA A 520 1.12 -26.65 -9.87
CA ALA A 520 0.95 -27.94 -10.56
C ALA A 520 -0.52 -28.19 -10.86
N ARG A 521 -0.87 -28.41 -12.11
CA ARG A 521 -2.28 -28.65 -12.47
C ARG A 521 -2.80 -30.01 -12.00
N GLY A 522 -1.93 -30.98 -11.77
CA GLY A 522 -2.30 -32.34 -11.38
C GLY A 522 -1.20 -33.09 -10.66
N ALA A 523 -1.29 -34.41 -10.66
CA ALA A 523 -0.28 -35.29 -10.09
C ALA A 523 1.02 -35.30 -10.91
N GLU A 524 2.14 -35.46 -10.21
CA GLU A 524 3.45 -35.65 -10.81
C GLU A 524 4.09 -36.95 -10.33
N ARG A 525 4.98 -37.53 -11.17
CA ARG A 525 5.66 -38.77 -10.80
C ARG A 525 6.72 -38.58 -9.71
N GLU A 526 7.37 -37.39 -9.71
CA GLU A 526 8.47 -37.04 -8.80
C GLU A 526 8.21 -35.73 -8.08
N PRO A 527 7.14 -35.63 -7.25
CA PRO A 527 6.70 -34.36 -6.67
C PRO A 527 7.77 -33.73 -5.77
N GLU A 528 8.63 -34.54 -5.09
CA GLU A 528 9.72 -33.98 -4.27
C GLU A 528 10.79 -33.28 -5.10
N ARG A 529 11.17 -33.86 -6.24
CA ARG A 529 12.18 -33.26 -7.13
C ARG A 529 11.63 -31.95 -7.70
N VAL A 530 10.40 -31.98 -8.24
CA VAL A 530 9.77 -30.81 -8.82
C VAL A 530 9.65 -29.69 -7.77
N LEU A 531 9.17 -30.00 -6.57
CA LEU A 531 9.01 -29.01 -5.51
C LEU A 531 10.35 -28.47 -5.00
N THR A 532 11.40 -29.30 -4.98
CA THR A 532 12.77 -28.87 -4.66
C THR A 532 13.27 -27.83 -5.66
N ASP A 533 13.17 -28.13 -6.96
CA ASP A 533 13.62 -27.26 -8.04
C ASP A 533 12.83 -25.91 -8.00
N VAL A 534 11.53 -25.98 -7.78
CA VAL A 534 10.65 -24.79 -7.64
C VAL A 534 11.04 -23.93 -6.45
N LEU A 535 11.22 -24.54 -5.26
CA LEU A 535 11.56 -23.79 -4.05
C LEU A 535 12.95 -23.16 -4.13
N GLN A 536 13.93 -23.85 -4.71
CA GLN A 536 15.26 -23.29 -4.96
C GLN A 536 15.19 -22.09 -5.90
N SER A 537 14.40 -22.17 -6.97
CA SER A 537 14.16 -21.05 -7.89
C SER A 537 13.47 -19.88 -7.19
N VAL A 538 12.32 -20.12 -6.54
CA VAL A 538 11.50 -19.07 -5.89
C VAL A 538 12.25 -18.36 -4.76
N LEU A 539 13.12 -19.05 -4.04
CA LEU A 539 13.93 -18.54 -2.94
C LEU A 539 15.32 -18.07 -3.37
N CYS A 540 15.64 -18.14 -4.68
CA CYS A 540 16.94 -17.74 -5.24
C CYS A 540 18.13 -18.40 -4.52
N ARG A 541 18.04 -19.73 -4.26
CA ARG A 541 19.06 -20.54 -3.53
C ARG A 541 19.92 -21.34 -4.49
#